data_e405e357b05fa7907bf245f373a5b644
#
_entry.id   e405e357b05fa7907bf245f373a5b644
#
_cell.length_a   1.000
_cell.length_b   1.000
_cell.length_c   1.000
_cell.angle_alpha   90.00
_cell.angle_beta   90.00
_cell.angle_gamma   90.00
#
_symmetry.space_group_name_H-M   'P 1'
#
loop_
_entity.id
_entity.type
_entity.pdbx_description
1 polymer ?
#
loop_
_entity_poly.entity_id
_entity_poly.type
_entity_poly.pdbx_seq_one_letter_code
_entity_poly.pdbx_strand_id
1 'polypeptide(L)'
;AAVEEQVTKIARTELHGGWTALRLHGPSSLDVTRLDDDTLQVALTEGTVSARVRELQPGERIEIDTPQLAVVADQPGEYRIDVDPRADTTRVTVHSGSATVYGEAGQSSTVGTRQQIVFLGRALGVAQSGQLAWRDGFDQWVASRDALEDQSRSARYVSRDMPGYQQLDAYGEWAQDPSYGSVWYPSITISDWAPYRYGHWAWIEPWGWTWVDDAPWGFAPSHYGRWAQIGPRWAWVPGPLAPRPVYAPALVAFVGGGSGSTSWGISLGSGLAGAAWFPLAPGEYWEPYYHASPRYRRRLNHWGDARDRARPPADSFYFQRRPHAITVAPHDQFDGGDRRSRRPR
;
A
#
# COMPACT_ATOMS: atom_id res chain seq x y z
N ALA A 1 -10.96 -43.78 14.34
CA ALA A 1 -10.15 -43.18 13.29
C ALA A 1 -10.72 -41.80 13.01
N ALA A 2 -10.10 -40.78 13.60
CA ALA A 2 -10.43 -39.39 13.32
C ALA A 2 -9.79 -39.03 11.96
N VAL A 3 -10.63 -38.63 11.02
CA VAL A 3 -10.18 -38.03 9.75
C VAL A 3 -9.77 -36.60 10.13
N GLU A 4 -8.48 -36.32 10.16
CA GLU A 4 -7.95 -34.98 10.18
C GLU A 4 -8.23 -34.35 8.81
N GLU A 5 -9.23 -33.51 8.76
CA GLU A 5 -9.50 -32.62 7.63
C GLU A 5 -8.43 -31.54 7.64
N GLN A 6 -7.34 -31.76 6.89
CA GLN A 6 -6.35 -30.72 6.61
C GLN A 6 -7.02 -29.67 5.71
N VAL A 7 -7.57 -28.64 6.34
CA VAL A 7 -7.97 -27.41 5.62
C VAL A 7 -6.70 -26.73 5.13
N THR A 8 -6.30 -27.01 3.92
CA THR A 8 -5.22 -26.25 3.25
C THR A 8 -5.69 -24.84 3.06
N LYS A 9 -5.23 -23.93 3.94
CA LYS A 9 -5.54 -22.50 3.86
C LYS A 9 -4.90 -21.97 2.58
N ILE A 10 -5.69 -21.77 1.52
CA ILE A 10 -5.20 -21.17 0.27
C ILE A 10 -4.77 -19.74 0.57
N ALA A 11 -3.48 -19.45 0.45
CA ALA A 11 -2.97 -18.11 0.61
C ALA A 11 -3.49 -17.22 -0.51
N ARG A 12 -3.91 -16.00 -0.16
CA ARG A 12 -4.33 -14.95 -1.09
C ARG A 12 -3.60 -13.69 -0.72
N THR A 13 -3.07 -12.99 -1.73
CA THR A 13 -2.26 -11.77 -1.55
C THR A 13 -2.83 -10.66 -2.42
N GLU A 14 -2.81 -9.45 -1.89
CA GLU A 14 -3.18 -8.24 -2.64
C GLU A 14 -1.99 -7.29 -2.70
N LEU A 15 -1.77 -6.72 -3.88
CA LEU A 15 -0.80 -5.67 -4.16
C LEU A 15 -1.56 -4.50 -4.81
N HIS A 16 -1.32 -3.29 -4.32
CA HIS A 16 -1.93 -2.09 -4.86
C HIS A 16 -0.86 -1.16 -5.43
N GLY A 17 -1.05 -0.73 -6.67
CA GLY A 17 -0.21 0.23 -7.36
C GLY A 17 -1.07 1.24 -8.10
N GLY A 18 -1.23 2.45 -7.54
CA GLY A 18 -2.11 3.45 -8.11
C GLY A 18 -3.55 2.95 -8.28
N TRP A 19 -4.10 3.12 -9.46
CA TRP A 19 -5.46 2.66 -9.82
C TRP A 19 -5.57 1.17 -10.15
N THR A 20 -4.51 0.40 -9.87
CA THR A 20 -4.46 -1.04 -10.16
C THR A 20 -4.32 -1.85 -8.89
N ALA A 21 -5.17 -2.87 -8.75
CA ALA A 21 -5.04 -3.89 -7.71
C ALA A 21 -4.71 -5.23 -8.37
N LEU A 22 -3.62 -5.86 -7.93
CA LEU A 22 -3.23 -7.21 -8.32
C LEU A 22 -3.54 -8.17 -7.18
N ARG A 23 -4.16 -9.30 -7.48
CA ARG A 23 -4.51 -10.31 -6.49
C ARG A 23 -4.03 -11.68 -6.94
N LEU A 24 -3.32 -12.36 -6.07
CA LEU A 24 -2.73 -13.66 -6.32
C LEU A 24 -3.55 -14.76 -5.65
N HIS A 25 -3.64 -15.91 -6.29
CA HIS A 25 -4.34 -17.10 -5.81
C HIS A 25 -3.39 -18.28 -5.66
N GLY A 26 -3.34 -18.86 -4.47
CA GLY A 26 -2.56 -20.06 -4.20
C GLY A 26 -1.06 -19.89 -4.39
N PRO A 27 -0.35 -20.94 -4.74
CA PRO A 27 1.05 -20.84 -5.10
C PRO A 27 1.14 -20.12 -6.46
N SER A 28 1.61 -18.88 -6.41
CA SER A 28 1.87 -18.05 -7.59
C SER A 28 3.20 -17.35 -7.41
N SER A 29 3.97 -17.23 -8.48
CA SER A 29 5.23 -16.50 -8.53
C SER A 29 5.08 -15.28 -9.41
N LEU A 30 5.15 -14.10 -8.78
CA LEU A 30 4.99 -12.80 -9.44
C LEU A 30 6.12 -11.88 -9.02
N ASP A 31 6.82 -11.31 -10.01
CA ASP A 31 7.85 -10.30 -9.83
C ASP A 31 7.41 -8.97 -10.43
N VAL A 32 7.69 -7.86 -9.73
CA VAL A 32 7.51 -6.51 -10.28
C VAL A 32 8.76 -6.16 -11.06
N THR A 33 8.66 -6.15 -12.39
CA THR A 33 9.80 -5.92 -13.28
C THR A 33 10.00 -4.45 -13.61
N ARG A 34 8.92 -3.67 -13.60
CA ARG A 34 8.96 -2.22 -13.76
C ARG A 34 7.81 -1.55 -13.01
N LEU A 35 8.14 -0.50 -12.27
CA LEU A 35 7.18 0.35 -11.60
C LEU A 35 7.67 1.79 -11.64
N ASP A 36 7.02 2.61 -12.45
CA ASP A 36 7.27 4.05 -12.55
C ASP A 36 5.95 4.83 -12.66
N ASP A 37 6.02 6.13 -12.96
CA ASP A 37 4.84 7.00 -12.98
C ASP A 37 3.79 6.59 -14.02
N ASP A 38 4.21 5.90 -15.10
CA ASP A 38 3.37 5.59 -16.27
C ASP A 38 3.30 4.09 -16.58
N THR A 39 4.10 3.24 -15.91
CA THR A 39 4.18 1.81 -16.23
C THR A 39 4.15 0.96 -14.98
N LEU A 40 3.23 -0.01 -14.95
CA LEU A 40 3.27 -1.17 -14.08
C LEU A 40 3.48 -2.41 -14.94
N GLN A 41 4.64 -3.06 -14.82
CA GLN A 41 4.97 -4.31 -15.50
C GLN A 41 5.34 -5.36 -14.45
N VAL A 42 4.68 -6.50 -14.56
CA VAL A 42 4.90 -7.64 -13.67
C VAL A 42 5.12 -8.91 -14.47
N ALA A 43 5.92 -9.82 -13.96
CA ALA A 43 6.13 -11.14 -14.54
C ALA A 43 5.49 -12.22 -13.69
N LEU A 44 4.48 -12.91 -14.22
CA LEU A 44 3.83 -14.08 -13.61
C LEU A 44 4.44 -15.34 -14.24
N THR A 45 5.27 -16.07 -13.50
CA THR A 45 5.92 -17.27 -14.03
C THR A 45 5.13 -18.54 -13.81
N GLU A 46 4.29 -18.59 -12.77
CA GLU A 46 3.35 -19.68 -12.50
C GLU A 46 2.18 -19.20 -11.63
N GLY A 47 1.06 -19.90 -11.69
CA GLY A 47 -0.11 -19.63 -10.85
C GLY A 47 -1.10 -18.65 -11.48
N THR A 48 -1.79 -17.88 -10.62
CA THR A 48 -2.92 -17.04 -11.04
C THR A 48 -2.81 -15.64 -10.46
N VAL A 49 -2.98 -14.63 -11.33
CA VAL A 49 -3.17 -13.24 -10.96
C VAL A 49 -4.49 -12.70 -11.50
N SER A 50 -5.21 -11.94 -10.68
CA SER A 50 -6.31 -11.08 -11.12
C SER A 50 -5.85 -9.63 -11.00
N ALA A 51 -6.07 -8.87 -12.08
CA ALA A 51 -5.78 -7.43 -12.13
C ALA A 51 -7.08 -6.64 -12.28
N ARG A 52 -7.32 -5.72 -11.35
CA ARG A 52 -8.36 -4.69 -11.45
C ARG A 52 -7.71 -3.38 -11.84
N VAL A 53 -7.96 -2.93 -13.05
CA VAL A 53 -7.54 -1.61 -13.55
C VAL A 53 -8.74 -0.69 -13.48
N ARG A 54 -8.74 0.28 -12.54
CA ARG A 54 -9.87 1.19 -12.34
C ARG A 54 -9.83 2.38 -13.27
N GLU A 55 -8.64 2.85 -13.56
CA GLU A 55 -8.36 3.97 -14.44
C GLU A 55 -7.09 3.68 -15.23
N LEU A 56 -7.04 4.12 -16.46
CA LEU A 56 -5.89 4.02 -17.34
C LEU A 56 -5.80 5.33 -18.11
N GLN A 57 -4.82 6.15 -17.78
CA GLN A 57 -4.59 7.42 -18.43
C GLN A 57 -3.88 7.24 -19.78
N PRO A 58 -4.04 8.16 -20.74
CA PRO A 58 -3.26 8.14 -21.96
C PRO A 58 -1.76 8.11 -21.68
N GLY A 59 -1.07 7.09 -22.18
CA GLY A 59 0.36 6.87 -21.96
C GLY A 59 0.70 5.94 -20.81
N GLU A 60 -0.25 5.61 -19.92
CA GLU A 60 -0.06 4.60 -18.90
C GLU A 60 -0.10 3.18 -19.51
N ARG A 61 0.71 2.28 -18.96
CA ARG A 61 0.82 0.89 -19.40
C ARG A 61 0.74 -0.05 -18.21
N ILE A 62 -0.21 -0.96 -18.26
CA ILE A 62 -0.32 -2.09 -17.34
C ILE A 62 -0.03 -3.36 -18.13
N GLU A 63 1.04 -4.05 -17.79
CA GLU A 63 1.52 -5.23 -18.52
C GLU A 63 1.78 -6.39 -17.56
N ILE A 64 1.32 -7.57 -17.96
CA ILE A 64 1.55 -8.82 -17.24
C ILE A 64 2.26 -9.77 -18.21
N ASP A 65 3.55 -9.98 -17.96
CA ASP A 65 4.36 -10.92 -18.70
C ASP A 65 4.19 -12.33 -18.18
N THR A 66 4.19 -13.28 -19.06
CA THR A 66 4.22 -14.72 -18.76
C THR A 66 5.32 -15.40 -19.56
N PRO A 67 5.69 -16.65 -19.28
CA PRO A 67 6.68 -17.36 -20.10
C PRO A 67 6.29 -17.50 -21.58
N GLN A 68 5.00 -17.40 -21.91
CA GLN A 68 4.48 -17.59 -23.26
C GLN A 68 4.17 -16.28 -23.99
N LEU A 69 3.77 -15.21 -23.27
CA LEU A 69 3.21 -14.00 -23.88
C LEU A 69 3.20 -12.82 -22.91
N ALA A 70 2.98 -11.63 -23.45
CA ALA A 70 2.70 -10.42 -22.67
C ALA A 70 1.22 -10.03 -22.83
N VAL A 71 0.57 -9.68 -21.71
CA VAL A 71 -0.81 -9.18 -21.68
C VAL A 71 -0.78 -7.70 -21.34
N VAL A 72 -1.31 -6.86 -22.21
CA VAL A 72 -1.41 -5.41 -21.98
C VAL A 72 -2.88 -5.03 -21.86
N ALA A 73 -3.25 -4.37 -20.77
CA ALA A 73 -4.59 -3.83 -20.61
C ALA A 73 -4.78 -2.62 -21.54
N ASP A 74 -5.80 -2.66 -22.40
CA ASP A 74 -6.12 -1.58 -23.33
C ASP A 74 -7.12 -0.57 -22.73
N GLN A 75 -7.87 -0.99 -21.72
CA GLN A 75 -8.94 -0.23 -21.08
C GLN A 75 -9.00 -0.52 -19.58
N PRO A 76 -9.62 0.34 -18.77
CA PRO A 76 -10.03 -0.04 -17.43
C PRO A 76 -10.88 -1.30 -17.44
N GLY A 77 -10.63 -2.23 -16.50
CA GLY A 77 -11.32 -3.51 -16.51
C GLY A 77 -10.85 -4.50 -15.46
N GLU A 78 -11.35 -5.73 -15.62
CA GLU A 78 -11.02 -6.87 -14.76
C GLU A 78 -10.40 -7.97 -15.62
N TYR A 79 -9.17 -8.32 -15.30
CA TYR A 79 -8.34 -9.25 -16.03
C TYR A 79 -7.89 -10.39 -15.12
N ARG A 80 -7.88 -11.63 -15.63
CA ARG A 80 -7.31 -12.76 -14.93
C ARG A 80 -6.38 -13.51 -15.86
N ILE A 81 -5.19 -13.80 -15.37
CA ILE A 81 -4.16 -14.53 -16.06
C ILE A 81 -3.79 -15.75 -15.23
N ASP A 82 -3.93 -16.96 -15.84
CA ASP A 82 -3.53 -18.21 -15.23
C ASP A 82 -2.38 -18.81 -16.05
N VAL A 83 -1.26 -19.12 -15.42
CA VAL A 83 -0.06 -19.69 -16.04
C VAL A 83 0.14 -21.12 -15.55
N ASP A 84 0.15 -22.08 -16.48
CA ASP A 84 0.54 -23.45 -16.23
C ASP A 84 1.84 -23.77 -16.98
N PRO A 85 3.01 -23.74 -16.29
CA PRO A 85 4.29 -24.01 -16.94
C PRO A 85 4.43 -25.45 -17.45
N ARG A 86 3.70 -26.41 -16.84
CA ARG A 86 3.77 -27.82 -17.24
C ARG A 86 3.03 -28.09 -18.56
N ALA A 87 1.91 -27.39 -18.73
CA ALA A 87 1.13 -27.46 -19.95
C ALA A 87 1.62 -26.50 -21.05
N ASP A 88 2.62 -25.66 -20.75
CA ASP A 88 3.10 -24.57 -21.62
C ASP A 88 1.97 -23.64 -22.07
N THR A 89 1.05 -23.32 -21.14
CA THR A 89 -0.14 -22.51 -21.46
C THR A 89 -0.28 -21.29 -20.57
N THR A 90 -0.81 -20.23 -21.19
CA THR A 90 -1.34 -19.05 -20.49
C THR A 90 -2.81 -18.88 -20.85
N ARG A 91 -3.67 -18.88 -19.83
CA ARG A 91 -5.09 -18.54 -19.99
C ARG A 91 -5.27 -17.06 -19.67
N VAL A 92 -5.85 -16.32 -20.60
CA VAL A 92 -6.23 -14.92 -20.42
C VAL A 92 -7.75 -14.84 -20.38
N THR A 93 -8.28 -14.31 -19.30
CA THR A 93 -9.71 -14.10 -19.08
C THR A 93 -9.95 -12.60 -18.86
N VAL A 94 -10.81 -12.01 -19.66
CA VAL A 94 -11.25 -10.62 -19.53
C VAL A 94 -12.70 -10.62 -19.07
N HIS A 95 -12.92 -10.24 -17.78
CA HIS A 95 -14.26 -10.10 -17.22
C HIS A 95 -14.93 -8.82 -17.71
N SER A 96 -14.15 -7.72 -17.79
CA SER A 96 -14.54 -6.41 -18.35
C SER A 96 -13.33 -5.71 -18.95
N GLY A 97 -13.55 -4.80 -19.89
CA GLY A 97 -12.50 -4.12 -20.63
C GLY A 97 -12.03 -4.90 -21.86
N SER A 98 -10.81 -4.65 -22.27
CA SER A 98 -10.10 -5.39 -23.34
C SER A 98 -8.60 -5.45 -23.06
N ALA A 99 -7.95 -6.49 -23.52
CA ALA A 99 -6.51 -6.64 -23.44
C ALA A 99 -5.94 -7.10 -24.77
N THR A 100 -4.77 -6.60 -25.12
CA THR A 100 -3.98 -7.08 -26.26
C THR A 100 -2.89 -8.02 -25.74
N VAL A 101 -2.85 -9.21 -26.32
CA VAL A 101 -1.85 -10.23 -26.03
C VAL A 101 -0.80 -10.22 -27.12
N TYR A 102 0.47 -10.24 -26.73
CA TYR A 102 1.62 -10.23 -27.66
C TYR A 102 2.44 -11.49 -27.51
N GLY A 103 2.76 -12.12 -28.65
CA GLY A 103 3.68 -13.26 -28.74
C GLY A 103 5.11 -12.84 -29.05
N GLU A 104 6.04 -13.79 -28.95
CA GLU A 104 7.49 -13.54 -29.10
C GLU A 104 7.90 -13.02 -30.47
N ALA A 105 7.23 -13.46 -31.54
CA ALA A 105 7.53 -13.06 -32.93
C ALA A 105 6.67 -11.89 -33.44
N GLY A 106 6.10 -11.10 -32.55
CA GLY A 106 5.30 -9.91 -32.89
C GLY A 106 3.84 -10.20 -33.26
N GLN A 107 3.36 -11.42 -33.06
CA GLN A 107 1.93 -11.73 -33.19
C GLN A 107 1.16 -10.98 -32.09
N SER A 108 -0.05 -10.58 -32.39
CA SER A 108 -0.96 -10.03 -31.40
C SER A 108 -2.37 -10.57 -31.55
N SER A 109 -3.09 -10.62 -30.45
CA SER A 109 -4.49 -11.04 -30.39
C SER A 109 -5.21 -10.21 -29.33
N THR A 110 -6.43 -9.78 -29.63
CA THR A 110 -7.25 -9.05 -28.64
C THR A 110 -8.19 -10.01 -27.95
N VAL A 111 -8.26 -9.89 -26.62
CA VAL A 111 -9.24 -10.60 -25.79
C VAL A 111 -10.20 -9.54 -25.22
N GLY A 112 -11.46 -9.63 -25.61
CA GLY A 112 -12.50 -8.67 -25.25
C GLY A 112 -13.28 -9.07 -24.00
N THR A 113 -14.18 -8.20 -23.59
CA THR A 113 -15.07 -8.42 -22.44
C THR A 113 -15.79 -9.75 -22.50
N ARG A 114 -15.77 -10.49 -21.39
CA ARG A 114 -16.39 -11.82 -21.20
C ARG A 114 -15.81 -12.91 -22.13
N GLN A 115 -14.58 -12.72 -22.58
CA GLN A 115 -13.86 -13.71 -23.34
C GLN A 115 -12.77 -14.39 -22.49
N GLN A 116 -12.51 -15.64 -22.83
CA GLN A 116 -11.42 -16.43 -22.29
C GLN A 116 -10.71 -17.15 -23.43
N ILE A 117 -9.40 -17.01 -23.49
CA ILE A 117 -8.55 -17.69 -24.47
C ILE A 117 -7.39 -18.36 -23.73
N VAL A 118 -7.15 -19.64 -24.08
CA VAL A 118 -5.97 -20.36 -23.62
C VAL A 118 -4.97 -20.39 -24.78
N PHE A 119 -3.84 -19.76 -24.57
CA PHE A 119 -2.73 -19.73 -25.51
C PHE A 119 -1.73 -20.84 -25.20
N LEU A 120 -1.18 -21.44 -26.21
CA LEU A 120 -0.16 -22.48 -26.16
C LEU A 120 1.15 -21.98 -26.77
N GLY A 121 2.23 -22.13 -26.04
CA GLY A 121 3.56 -21.71 -26.48
C GLY A 121 3.66 -20.20 -26.77
N ARG A 122 4.78 -19.78 -27.34
CA ARG A 122 5.15 -18.37 -27.52
C ARG A 122 4.66 -17.73 -28.82
N ALA A 123 4.09 -18.53 -29.72
CA ALA A 123 3.57 -18.06 -31.01
C ALA A 123 2.06 -17.75 -30.98
N LEU A 124 1.46 -17.62 -29.81
CA LEU A 124 0.01 -17.42 -29.59
C LEU A 124 -0.85 -18.53 -30.20
N GLY A 125 -0.40 -19.78 -30.15
CA GLY A 125 -1.23 -20.92 -30.53
C GLY A 125 -2.48 -20.96 -29.65
N VAL A 126 -3.68 -21.01 -30.26
CA VAL A 126 -4.94 -21.07 -29.53
C VAL A 126 -5.31 -22.51 -29.24
N ALA A 127 -5.19 -22.92 -27.97
CA ALA A 127 -5.63 -24.24 -27.51
C ALA A 127 -7.13 -24.27 -27.23
N GLN A 128 -7.69 -23.20 -26.72
CA GLN A 128 -9.11 -23.07 -26.40
C GLN A 128 -9.54 -21.61 -26.47
N SER A 129 -10.70 -21.33 -27.03
CA SER A 129 -11.33 -20.02 -27.05
C SER A 129 -12.83 -20.18 -26.78
N GLY A 130 -13.39 -19.25 -25.99
CA GLY A 130 -14.80 -19.28 -25.66
C GLY A 130 -15.25 -18.06 -24.86
N GLN A 131 -16.55 -18.00 -24.59
CA GLN A 131 -17.10 -17.04 -23.66
C GLN A 131 -16.92 -17.52 -22.22
N LEU A 132 -16.71 -16.58 -21.31
CA LEU A 132 -16.60 -16.84 -19.88
C LEU A 132 -17.90 -17.44 -19.35
N ALA A 133 -17.86 -18.64 -18.78
CA ALA A 133 -19.04 -19.33 -18.28
C ALA A 133 -19.40 -18.91 -16.84
N TRP A 134 -18.47 -19.04 -15.89
CA TRP A 134 -18.72 -18.87 -14.47
C TRP A 134 -17.50 -18.26 -13.75
N ARG A 135 -17.79 -17.46 -12.69
CA ARG A 135 -16.77 -17.01 -11.73
C ARG A 135 -16.54 -18.12 -10.71
N ASP A 136 -15.30 -18.51 -10.51
CA ASP A 136 -14.90 -19.46 -9.46
C ASP A 136 -14.79 -18.81 -8.08
N GLY A 137 -14.34 -19.57 -7.07
CA GLY A 137 -14.20 -19.08 -5.70
C GLY A 137 -13.11 -17.99 -5.55
N PHE A 138 -12.12 -17.95 -6.46
CA PHE A 138 -11.15 -16.86 -6.48
C PHE A 138 -11.75 -15.60 -7.07
N ASP A 139 -12.45 -15.69 -8.18
CA ASP A 139 -13.15 -14.54 -8.79
C ASP A 139 -14.21 -13.94 -7.85
N GLN A 140 -14.92 -14.79 -7.08
CA GLN A 140 -15.88 -14.33 -6.08
C GLN A 140 -15.18 -13.56 -4.94
N TRP A 141 -14.03 -14.05 -4.48
CA TRP A 141 -13.24 -13.35 -3.49
C TRP A 141 -12.71 -12.02 -4.05
N VAL A 142 -12.16 -11.99 -5.27
CA VAL A 142 -11.73 -10.76 -5.95
C VAL A 142 -12.87 -9.76 -6.02
N ALA A 143 -14.05 -10.19 -6.47
CA ALA A 143 -15.23 -9.33 -6.55
C ALA A 143 -15.66 -8.77 -5.17
N SER A 144 -15.53 -9.58 -4.11
CA SER A 144 -15.81 -9.09 -2.75
C SER A 144 -14.85 -8.01 -2.29
N ARG A 145 -13.56 -8.13 -2.67
CA ARG A 145 -12.54 -7.10 -2.38
C ARG A 145 -12.79 -5.83 -3.17
N ASP A 146 -13.12 -5.97 -4.46
CA ASP A 146 -13.48 -4.83 -5.31
C ASP A 146 -14.72 -4.10 -4.79
N ALA A 147 -15.73 -4.82 -4.31
CA ALA A 147 -16.92 -4.24 -3.74
C ALA A 147 -16.64 -3.41 -2.47
N LEU A 148 -15.72 -3.85 -1.61
CA LEU A 148 -15.28 -3.07 -0.44
C LEU A 148 -14.68 -1.72 -0.86
N GLU A 149 -13.85 -1.72 -1.91
CA GLU A 149 -13.25 -0.50 -2.41
C GLU A 149 -14.27 0.39 -3.15
N ASP A 150 -15.14 -0.21 -3.98
CA ASP A 150 -16.14 0.53 -4.78
C ASP A 150 -17.20 1.20 -3.91
N GLN A 151 -17.58 0.56 -2.81
CA GLN A 151 -18.61 1.04 -1.87
C GLN A 151 -18.04 1.87 -0.72
N SER A 152 -16.73 2.05 -0.66
CA SER A 152 -16.09 2.77 0.44
C SER A 152 -16.56 4.21 0.55
N ARG A 153 -17.05 4.56 1.75
CA ARG A 153 -17.42 5.93 2.13
C ARG A 153 -16.19 6.82 2.26
N SER A 154 -15.08 6.24 2.68
CA SER A 154 -13.80 6.95 2.85
C SER A 154 -13.27 7.52 1.54
N ALA A 155 -13.63 6.94 0.39
CA ALA A 155 -13.30 7.48 -0.93
C ALA A 155 -13.85 8.89 -1.24
N ARG A 156 -14.77 9.40 -0.39
CA ARG A 156 -15.27 10.79 -0.46
C ARG A 156 -14.32 11.79 0.19
N TYR A 157 -13.44 11.32 1.05
CA TYR A 157 -12.58 12.13 1.90
C TYR A 157 -11.10 11.99 1.57
N VAL A 158 -10.72 10.84 0.98
CA VAL A 158 -9.33 10.53 0.59
C VAL A 158 -9.28 9.92 -0.81
N SER A 159 -8.13 10.00 -1.44
CA SER A 159 -7.91 9.38 -2.74
C SER A 159 -8.01 7.85 -2.67
N ARG A 160 -8.54 7.24 -3.71
CA ARG A 160 -8.50 5.79 -3.92
C ARG A 160 -7.09 5.25 -4.15
N ASP A 161 -6.14 6.12 -4.51
CA ASP A 161 -4.71 5.81 -4.59
C ASP A 161 -4.01 5.66 -3.23
N MET A 162 -4.72 5.93 -2.14
CA MET A 162 -4.20 5.73 -0.79
C MET A 162 -4.46 4.30 -0.33
N PRO A 163 -3.45 3.41 -0.29
CA PRO A 163 -3.68 2.03 0.14
C PRO A 163 -4.30 1.96 1.54
N GLY A 164 -5.26 1.07 1.73
CA GLY A 164 -5.91 0.87 3.02
C GLY A 164 -7.05 1.84 3.35
N TYR A 165 -7.38 2.78 2.47
CA TYR A 165 -8.45 3.76 2.72
C TYR A 165 -9.82 3.10 3.02
N GLN A 166 -10.12 1.98 2.38
CA GLN A 166 -11.36 1.25 2.57
C GLN A 166 -11.48 0.60 3.96
N GLN A 167 -10.37 0.36 4.64
CA GLN A 167 -10.37 -0.17 6.00
C GLN A 167 -10.93 0.84 7.01
N LEU A 168 -10.78 2.14 6.72
CA LEU A 168 -11.27 3.20 7.59
C LEU A 168 -12.78 3.11 7.82
N ASP A 169 -13.54 2.58 6.85
CA ASP A 169 -14.99 2.47 6.93
C ASP A 169 -15.48 1.51 8.03
N ALA A 170 -14.70 0.46 8.30
CA ALA A 170 -15.03 -0.56 9.30
C ALA A 170 -14.54 -0.21 10.71
N TYR A 171 -13.55 0.66 10.83
CA TYR A 171 -12.83 0.88 12.08
C TYR A 171 -12.89 2.31 12.64
N GLY A 172 -13.78 3.14 12.09
CA GLY A 172 -13.94 4.51 12.59
C GLY A 172 -15.05 5.28 11.91
N GLU A 173 -15.11 6.56 12.24
CA GLU A 173 -16.13 7.46 11.73
C GLU A 173 -15.52 8.74 11.16
N TRP A 174 -16.11 9.25 10.09
CA TRP A 174 -15.78 10.56 9.51
C TRP A 174 -16.66 11.64 10.12
N ALA A 175 -16.04 12.79 10.41
CA ALA A 175 -16.72 13.99 10.87
C ALA A 175 -16.14 15.24 10.21
N GLN A 176 -16.87 16.36 10.32
CA GLN A 176 -16.38 17.68 9.91
C GLN A 176 -15.93 18.45 11.15
N ASP A 177 -14.71 18.95 11.11
CA ASP A 177 -14.15 19.81 12.14
C ASP A 177 -13.97 21.24 11.59
N PRO A 178 -14.35 22.29 12.35
CA PRO A 178 -14.22 23.67 11.85
C PRO A 178 -12.80 24.12 11.53
N SER A 179 -11.80 23.52 12.17
CA SER A 179 -10.39 23.89 12.01
C SER A 179 -9.66 23.05 10.98
N TYR A 180 -10.06 21.78 10.83
CA TYR A 180 -9.32 20.78 10.04
C TYR A 180 -10.10 20.26 8.85
N GLY A 181 -11.38 20.60 8.70
CA GLY A 181 -12.24 20.04 7.67
C GLY A 181 -12.63 18.60 7.95
N SER A 182 -12.51 17.72 6.98
CA SER A 182 -12.81 16.29 7.16
C SER A 182 -11.77 15.61 8.04
N VAL A 183 -12.22 14.97 9.12
CA VAL A 183 -11.38 14.22 10.06
C VAL A 183 -11.96 12.82 10.26
N TRP A 184 -11.09 11.86 10.55
CA TRP A 184 -11.49 10.48 10.85
C TRP A 184 -11.13 10.12 12.28
N TYR A 185 -12.10 9.60 13.03
CA TYR A 185 -11.92 9.14 14.39
C TYR A 185 -11.85 7.62 14.43
N PRO A 186 -10.72 7.02 14.84
CA PRO A 186 -10.65 5.57 15.02
C PRO A 186 -11.54 5.09 16.18
N SER A 187 -12.14 3.93 16.02
CA SER A 187 -12.87 3.23 17.07
C SER A 187 -11.87 2.53 18.00
N ILE A 188 -11.40 3.23 19.02
CA ILE A 188 -10.36 2.78 19.95
C ILE A 188 -10.99 2.25 21.23
N THR A 189 -10.59 1.07 21.65
CA THR A 189 -10.98 0.44 22.94
C THR A 189 -9.87 0.48 24.00
N ILE A 190 -8.65 0.83 23.60
CA ILE A 190 -7.46 0.88 24.47
C ILE A 190 -7.37 2.26 25.11
N SER A 191 -7.31 2.34 26.44
CA SER A 191 -7.40 3.60 27.20
C SER A 191 -6.22 4.55 27.00
N ASP A 192 -5.02 4.03 26.74
CA ASP A 192 -3.79 4.81 26.56
C ASP A 192 -3.31 4.86 25.11
N TRP A 193 -4.22 4.54 24.18
CA TRP A 193 -3.88 4.54 22.76
C TRP A 193 -3.45 5.94 22.27
N ALA A 194 -2.39 5.93 21.50
CA ALA A 194 -1.95 7.09 20.73
C ALA A 194 -1.44 6.61 19.35
N PRO A 195 -1.45 7.48 18.33
CA PRO A 195 -0.85 7.16 17.04
C PRO A 195 0.61 6.74 17.19
N TYR A 196 1.03 5.74 16.41
CA TYR A 196 2.38 5.17 16.41
C TYR A 196 2.82 4.60 17.76
N ARG A 197 1.87 4.03 18.55
CA ARG A 197 2.17 3.37 19.82
C ARG A 197 2.09 1.86 19.76
N TYR A 198 1.15 1.34 19.00
CA TYR A 198 0.92 -0.09 18.85
C TYR A 198 1.30 -0.53 17.43
N GLY A 199 2.48 -1.11 17.30
CA GLY A 199 3.11 -1.48 16.05
C GLY A 199 4.62 -1.65 16.25
N HIS A 200 5.35 -1.67 15.17
CA HIS A 200 6.80 -1.82 15.20
C HIS A 200 7.47 -1.08 14.04
N TRP A 201 8.78 -0.84 14.20
CA TRP A 201 9.61 -0.29 13.14
C TRP A 201 10.23 -1.42 12.34
N ALA A 202 10.13 -1.34 11.01
CA ALA A 202 10.76 -2.23 10.06
C ALA A 202 11.67 -1.46 9.10
N TRP A 203 12.81 -2.05 8.75
CA TRP A 203 13.66 -1.46 7.71
C TRP A 203 13.16 -1.89 6.34
N ILE A 204 12.70 -0.92 5.53
CA ILE A 204 12.12 -1.15 4.20
C ILE A 204 12.84 -0.26 3.18
N GLU A 205 13.60 -0.88 2.27
CA GLU A 205 14.22 -0.14 1.17
C GLU A 205 13.17 0.45 0.21
N PRO A 206 13.38 1.64 -0.36
CA PRO A 206 14.50 2.56 -0.16
C PRO A 206 14.28 3.56 0.99
N TRP A 207 13.15 3.48 1.72
CA TRP A 207 12.76 4.47 2.72
C TRP A 207 13.45 4.30 4.09
N GLY A 208 14.03 3.13 4.35
CA GLY A 208 14.61 2.81 5.64
C GLY A 208 13.57 2.52 6.72
N TRP A 209 13.74 3.08 7.92
CA TRP A 209 12.82 2.82 9.03
C TRP A 209 11.40 3.28 8.72
N THR A 210 10.50 2.32 8.68
CA THR A 210 9.10 2.47 8.33
C THR A 210 8.24 1.94 9.48
N TRP A 211 7.21 2.66 9.85
CA TRP A 211 6.26 2.22 10.85
C TRP A 211 5.30 1.19 10.26
N VAL A 212 5.14 0.08 10.95
CA VAL A 212 4.13 -0.94 10.64
C VAL A 212 3.16 -0.98 11.83
N ASP A 213 1.96 -0.50 11.59
CA ASP A 213 0.91 -0.44 12.60
C ASP A 213 0.23 -1.80 12.77
N ASP A 214 -0.08 -2.19 14.01
CA ASP A 214 -0.75 -3.48 14.29
C ASP A 214 -2.25 -3.43 13.99
N ALA A 215 -2.84 -2.22 13.89
CA ALA A 215 -4.25 -2.07 13.56
C ALA A 215 -4.51 -2.34 12.07
N PRO A 216 -5.55 -3.08 11.71
CA PRO A 216 -5.86 -3.40 10.30
C PRO A 216 -6.15 -2.15 9.43
N TRP A 217 -6.50 -1.03 10.04
CA TRP A 217 -6.72 0.27 9.40
C TRP A 217 -5.48 1.18 9.42
N GLY A 218 -4.41 0.76 10.10
CA GLY A 218 -3.29 1.63 10.46
C GLY A 218 -2.44 2.10 9.29
N PHE A 219 -2.47 1.44 8.12
CA PHE A 219 -1.61 1.81 6.99
C PHE A 219 -1.87 3.26 6.52
N ALA A 220 -3.10 3.60 6.15
CA ALA A 220 -3.41 4.94 5.64
C ALA A 220 -3.08 6.05 6.66
N PRO A 221 -3.51 6.00 7.92
CA PRO A 221 -3.23 7.06 8.89
C PRO A 221 -1.77 7.15 9.36
N SER A 222 -0.99 6.10 9.18
CA SER A 222 0.44 6.11 9.54
C SER A 222 1.35 6.67 8.44
N HIS A 223 0.91 6.57 7.18
CA HIS A 223 1.74 6.95 6.04
C HIS A 223 1.27 8.20 5.32
N TYR A 224 0.07 8.70 5.66
CA TYR A 224 -0.53 9.90 5.06
C TYR A 224 -1.16 10.79 6.12
N GLY A 225 -1.37 12.05 5.76
CA GLY A 225 -2.04 12.97 6.66
C GLY A 225 -1.25 13.35 7.91
N ARG A 226 -1.97 13.74 8.95
CA ARG A 226 -1.44 14.14 10.26
C ARG A 226 -2.44 13.76 11.36
N TRP A 227 -2.01 13.83 12.60
CA TRP A 227 -2.87 13.55 13.74
C TRP A 227 -3.18 14.80 14.54
N ALA A 228 -4.43 14.98 14.92
CA ALA A 228 -4.88 16.04 15.83
C ALA A 228 -5.51 15.43 17.08
N GLN A 229 -5.45 16.18 18.18
CA GLN A 229 -6.23 15.89 19.37
C GLN A 229 -7.38 16.88 19.44
N ILE A 230 -8.60 16.38 19.27
CA ILE A 230 -9.82 17.18 19.29
C ILE A 230 -10.61 16.78 20.54
N GLY A 231 -10.60 17.65 21.55
CA GLY A 231 -11.06 17.28 22.89
C GLY A 231 -10.25 16.11 23.44
N PRO A 232 -10.88 15.05 23.96
CA PRO A 232 -10.17 13.88 24.49
C PRO A 232 -9.80 12.85 23.39
N ARG A 233 -10.22 13.05 22.16
CA ARG A 233 -10.11 12.05 21.09
C ARG A 233 -8.96 12.37 20.13
N TRP A 234 -8.29 11.30 19.68
CA TRP A 234 -7.41 11.37 18.53
C TRP A 234 -8.23 11.38 17.25
N ALA A 235 -7.87 12.26 16.34
CA ALA A 235 -8.47 12.39 15.03
C ALA A 235 -7.38 12.40 13.95
N TRP A 236 -7.54 11.58 12.95
CA TRP A 236 -6.68 11.63 11.78
C TRP A 236 -7.19 12.67 10.79
N VAL A 237 -6.30 13.54 10.35
CA VAL A 237 -6.56 14.61 9.39
C VAL A 237 -5.86 14.25 8.08
N PRO A 238 -6.58 13.83 7.03
CA PRO A 238 -5.95 13.39 5.78
C PRO A 238 -5.26 14.52 5.02
N GLY A 239 -5.67 15.77 5.28
CA GLY A 239 -5.24 16.92 4.51
C GLY A 239 -6.11 17.15 3.27
N PRO A 240 -5.67 18.02 2.35
CA PRO A 240 -6.39 18.28 1.10
C PRO A 240 -6.49 17.03 0.24
N LEU A 241 -7.65 16.83 -0.39
CA LEU A 241 -7.84 15.71 -1.32
C LEU A 241 -6.89 15.87 -2.52
N ALA A 242 -5.97 14.93 -2.66
CA ALA A 242 -5.01 14.89 -3.75
C ALA A 242 -5.23 13.62 -4.58
N PRO A 243 -5.32 13.70 -5.91
CA PRO A 243 -5.49 12.50 -6.75
C PRO A 243 -4.40 11.46 -6.52
N ARG A 244 -3.16 11.89 -6.38
CA ARG A 244 -2.00 11.02 -6.06
C ARG A 244 -1.39 11.45 -4.72
N PRO A 245 -1.81 10.86 -3.60
CA PRO A 245 -1.27 11.18 -2.28
C PRO A 245 0.20 10.76 -2.19
N VAL A 246 0.96 11.46 -1.36
CA VAL A 246 2.40 11.20 -1.22
C VAL A 246 2.63 10.35 0.01
N TYR A 247 3.22 9.18 -0.19
CA TYR A 247 3.58 8.26 0.87
C TYR A 247 4.75 8.79 1.72
N ALA A 248 4.71 8.52 3.02
CA ALA A 248 5.85 8.68 3.93
C ALA A 248 6.00 7.42 4.82
N PRO A 249 7.23 6.98 5.15
CA PRO A 249 7.44 5.78 5.95
C PRO A 249 6.89 5.89 7.39
N ALA A 250 6.85 7.10 7.93
CA ALA A 250 6.15 7.45 9.16
C ALA A 250 6.10 8.98 9.30
N LEU A 251 4.98 9.51 9.75
CA LEU A 251 4.78 10.95 9.92
C LEU A 251 4.92 11.34 11.40
N VAL A 252 6.11 11.12 11.93
CA VAL A 252 6.50 11.37 13.32
C VAL A 252 7.70 12.29 13.39
N ALA A 253 7.90 12.89 14.57
CA ALA A 253 9.17 13.49 14.99
C ALA A 253 9.70 12.76 16.21
N PHE A 254 11.04 12.76 16.35
CA PHE A 254 11.72 12.08 17.45
C PHE A 254 12.16 13.08 18.51
N VAL A 255 12.06 12.68 19.77
CA VAL A 255 12.49 13.49 20.91
C VAL A 255 14.03 13.44 21.00
N GLY A 256 14.69 14.59 21.06
CA GLY A 256 16.17 14.70 21.17
C GLY A 256 16.92 14.65 19.85
N GLY A 257 16.24 14.58 18.70
CA GLY A 257 16.86 14.58 17.38
C GLY A 257 17.38 15.95 16.97
N GLY A 258 18.71 16.09 16.85
CA GLY A 258 19.34 17.20 16.13
C GLY A 258 19.19 17.00 14.62
N SER A 259 19.13 18.09 13.84
CA SER A 259 19.09 18.05 12.38
C SER A 259 20.42 17.53 11.82
N GLY A 260 20.37 16.40 11.16
CA GLY A 260 21.49 15.85 10.40
C GLY A 260 22.01 14.55 10.98
N SER A 261 21.92 13.48 10.18
CA SER A 261 22.49 12.16 10.40
C SER A 261 22.26 11.49 11.76
N THR A 262 21.28 10.58 11.79
CA THR A 262 21.28 9.33 12.58
C THR A 262 21.83 9.35 14.02
N SER A 263 21.38 10.26 14.88
CA SER A 263 21.54 10.03 16.32
C SER A 263 20.16 10.01 16.98
N TRP A 264 19.53 8.87 16.95
CA TRP A 264 18.31 8.54 17.65
C TRP A 264 18.67 8.07 19.06
N GLY A 265 18.93 8.97 19.99
CA GLY A 265 19.30 8.57 21.32
C GLY A 265 18.68 9.48 22.36
N ILE A 266 17.75 8.97 23.16
CA ILE A 266 17.45 9.54 24.47
C ILE A 266 18.22 8.71 25.49
N SER A 267 19.11 9.35 26.27
CA SER A 267 19.59 8.77 27.51
C SER A 267 18.46 8.81 28.51
N LEU A 268 17.70 7.73 28.62
CA LEU A 268 16.85 7.49 29.78
C LEU A 268 17.79 7.24 30.93
N GLY A 269 17.75 8.11 31.97
CA GLY A 269 18.66 8.02 33.14
C GLY A 269 18.74 6.60 33.71
N SER A 270 19.88 5.96 33.55
CA SER A 270 20.37 4.64 33.96
C SER A 270 21.08 3.88 32.84
N GLY A 271 21.52 4.56 31.76
CA GLY A 271 22.35 3.94 30.71
C GLY A 271 21.60 3.09 29.67
N LEU A 272 20.26 3.08 29.68
CA LEU A 272 19.44 2.45 28.64
C LEU A 272 19.27 3.46 27.49
N ALA A 273 19.87 3.16 26.35
CA ALA A 273 19.58 3.87 25.12
C ALA A 273 18.18 3.48 24.63
N GLY A 274 17.33 4.45 24.33
CA GLY A 274 16.00 4.25 23.80
C GLY A 274 15.68 5.29 22.72
N ALA A 275 14.62 5.08 21.97
CA ALA A 275 14.06 6.09 21.08
C ALA A 275 12.69 6.53 21.58
N ALA A 276 12.38 7.81 21.43
CA ALA A 276 11.06 8.32 21.69
C ALA A 276 10.59 9.17 20.51
N TRP A 277 9.33 9.00 20.14
CA TRP A 277 8.71 9.70 19.02
C TRP A 277 7.29 10.11 19.35
N PHE A 278 6.75 11.01 18.54
CA PHE A 278 5.37 11.47 18.64
C PHE A 278 4.82 11.78 17.24
N PRO A 279 3.49 11.67 17.03
CA PRO A 279 2.87 12.01 15.75
C PRO A 279 3.04 13.49 15.41
N LEU A 280 3.09 13.81 14.13
CA LEU A 280 3.03 15.20 13.68
C LEU A 280 1.59 15.71 13.66
N ALA A 281 1.39 16.95 14.12
CA ALA A 281 0.14 17.65 14.03
C ALA A 281 -0.10 18.28 12.64
N PRO A 282 -1.36 18.64 12.29
CA PRO A 282 -1.68 19.33 11.05
C PRO A 282 -0.87 20.60 10.87
N GLY A 283 -0.28 20.77 9.68
CA GLY A 283 0.58 21.91 9.37
C GLY A 283 2.02 21.77 9.82
N GLU A 284 2.40 20.73 10.53
CA GLU A 284 3.78 20.48 10.91
C GLU A 284 4.59 19.87 9.77
N TYR A 285 5.82 20.37 9.63
CA TYR A 285 6.74 19.97 8.60
C TYR A 285 7.39 18.62 8.95
N TRP A 286 7.40 17.71 7.98
CA TRP A 286 8.13 16.45 8.07
C TRP A 286 9.36 16.46 7.16
N GLU A 287 10.52 16.11 7.69
CA GLU A 287 11.77 15.99 6.94
C GLU A 287 12.15 14.51 6.80
N PRO A 288 12.26 13.98 5.56
CA PRO A 288 12.76 12.63 5.34
C PRO A 288 14.22 12.51 5.80
N TYR A 289 14.54 11.43 6.46
CA TYR A 289 15.91 11.09 6.85
C TYR A 289 16.69 10.39 5.72
N TYR A 290 16.06 10.15 4.59
CA TYR A 290 16.68 9.68 3.35
C TYR A 290 16.75 10.80 2.32
N HIS A 291 17.56 10.58 1.28
CA HIS A 291 17.65 11.57 0.21
C HIS A 291 16.34 11.63 -0.59
N ALA A 292 15.68 12.76 -0.54
CA ALA A 292 14.40 12.99 -1.21
C ALA A 292 14.43 14.24 -2.08
N SER A 293 13.70 14.22 -3.19
CA SER A 293 13.62 15.37 -4.10
C SER A 293 12.90 16.55 -3.45
N PRO A 294 13.23 17.80 -3.83
CA PRO A 294 12.49 18.98 -3.35
C PRO A 294 11.00 18.93 -3.68
N ARG A 295 10.62 18.32 -4.82
CA ARG A 295 9.22 18.14 -5.23
C ARG A 295 8.47 17.23 -4.25
N TYR A 296 9.08 16.10 -3.87
CA TYR A 296 8.53 15.18 -2.90
C TYR A 296 8.30 15.84 -1.55
N ARG A 297 9.33 16.54 -1.01
CA ARG A 297 9.24 17.26 0.27
C ARG A 297 8.13 18.32 0.26
N ARG A 298 8.02 19.12 -0.80
CA ARG A 298 6.95 20.12 -0.92
C ARG A 298 5.56 19.47 -0.93
N ARG A 299 5.36 18.41 -1.72
CA ARG A 299 4.05 17.72 -1.80
C ARG A 299 3.65 17.12 -0.47
N LEU A 300 4.58 16.50 0.26
CA LEU A 300 4.33 15.86 1.55
C LEU A 300 3.97 16.86 2.65
N ASN A 301 4.51 18.08 2.56
CA ASN A 301 4.30 19.16 3.53
C ASN A 301 3.28 20.21 3.07
N HIS A 302 2.57 19.96 1.98
CA HIS A 302 1.55 20.87 1.49
C HIS A 302 0.23 20.69 2.26
N TRP A 303 -0.07 21.68 3.13
CA TRP A 303 -1.28 21.73 3.94
C TRP A 303 -2.09 23.00 3.62
N GLY A 304 -2.92 22.92 2.55
CA GLY A 304 -3.74 24.04 2.10
C GLY A 304 -2.92 25.22 1.57
N ASP A 305 -3.49 26.44 1.63
CA ASP A 305 -2.87 27.68 1.12
C ASP A 305 -1.67 28.20 1.95
N ALA A 306 -1.20 27.45 2.91
CA ALA A 306 0.00 27.81 3.67
C ALA A 306 1.22 27.71 2.72
N ARG A 307 1.55 28.84 2.09
CA ARG A 307 2.78 29.05 1.34
C ARG A 307 3.95 28.56 2.18
N ASP A 308 4.83 27.77 1.57
CA ASP A 308 6.13 27.31 2.06
C ASP A 308 6.42 27.68 3.53
N ARG A 309 5.85 26.89 4.45
CA ARG A 309 6.22 27.07 5.87
C ARG A 309 7.67 26.61 5.99
N ALA A 310 8.52 27.55 6.34
CA ALA A 310 9.89 27.27 6.72
C ALA A 310 9.88 26.14 7.78
N ARG A 311 10.86 25.24 7.70
CA ARG A 311 11.08 24.20 8.72
C ARG A 311 10.96 24.86 10.11
N PRO A 312 10.02 24.40 10.97
CA PRO A 312 9.92 24.94 12.31
C PRO A 312 11.21 24.66 13.09
N PRO A 313 11.56 25.49 14.09
CA PRO A 313 12.62 25.17 15.03
C PRO A 313 12.37 23.77 15.63
N ALA A 314 13.45 23.03 15.90
CA ALA A 314 13.38 21.66 16.42
C ALA A 314 12.56 21.50 17.74
N ASP A 315 12.27 22.59 18.41
CA ASP A 315 11.62 22.63 19.73
C ASP A 315 10.14 23.07 19.69
N SER A 316 9.52 23.17 18.51
CA SER A 316 8.21 23.82 18.36
C SER A 316 7.07 22.87 17.96
N PHE A 317 7.28 21.55 17.99
CA PHE A 317 6.23 20.62 17.64
C PHE A 317 5.13 20.53 18.71
N TYR A 318 3.89 20.47 18.27
CA TYR A 318 2.71 20.50 19.13
C TYR A 318 2.68 19.37 20.17
N PHE A 319 3.05 18.14 19.76
CA PHE A 319 3.02 16.97 20.64
C PHE A 319 4.33 16.70 21.39
N GLN A 320 5.39 17.44 21.12
CA GLN A 320 6.73 17.20 21.69
C GLN A 320 6.77 17.23 23.23
N ARG A 321 5.89 18.01 23.87
CA ARG A 321 5.82 18.17 25.32
C ARG A 321 4.56 17.59 25.93
N ARG A 322 3.91 16.65 25.22
CA ARG A 322 2.66 16.01 25.66
C ARG A 322 2.90 14.54 25.96
N PRO A 323 3.05 14.13 27.23
CA PRO A 323 3.45 12.75 27.60
C PRO A 323 2.54 11.67 27.01
N HIS A 324 1.22 11.95 26.93
CA HIS A 324 0.24 11.02 26.36
C HIS A 324 0.41 10.79 24.84
N ALA A 325 1.12 11.66 24.14
CA ALA A 325 1.38 11.54 22.70
C ALA A 325 2.76 10.92 22.40
N ILE A 326 3.64 10.85 23.42
CA ILE A 326 5.00 10.35 23.25
C ILE A 326 5.00 8.83 23.44
N THR A 327 5.58 8.12 22.49
CA THR A 327 5.89 6.70 22.59
C THR A 327 7.38 6.54 22.82
N VAL A 328 7.74 5.68 23.77
CA VAL A 328 9.14 5.37 24.12
C VAL A 328 9.36 3.89 23.93
N ALA A 329 10.41 3.51 23.24
CA ALA A 329 10.83 2.13 23.11
C ALA A 329 12.31 1.96 23.41
N PRO A 330 12.71 0.84 24.05
CA PRO A 330 14.11 0.47 24.19
C PRO A 330 14.79 0.31 22.83
N HIS A 331 16.11 0.52 22.77
CA HIS A 331 16.86 0.48 21.51
C HIS A 331 16.83 -0.90 20.82
N ASP A 332 16.71 -1.96 21.59
CA ASP A 332 16.63 -3.34 21.08
C ASP A 332 15.39 -3.63 20.23
N GLN A 333 14.34 -2.84 20.36
CA GLN A 333 13.15 -2.92 19.48
C GLN A 333 13.39 -2.32 18.09
N PHE A 334 14.42 -1.49 17.90
CA PHE A 334 14.86 -0.99 16.61
C PHE A 334 15.87 -1.92 15.92
N ASP A 335 16.48 -2.85 16.65
CA ASP A 335 17.55 -3.72 16.15
C ASP A 335 17.03 -4.99 15.44
N GLY A 336 15.71 -5.09 15.21
CA GLY A 336 15.08 -6.26 14.58
C GLY A 336 15.49 -6.54 13.12
N GLY A 337 16.25 -5.64 12.48
CA GLY A 337 16.70 -5.78 11.08
C GLY A 337 18.02 -6.54 10.87
N ASP A 338 18.89 -6.66 11.88
CA ASP A 338 20.28 -7.14 11.66
C ASP A 338 20.58 -8.57 12.17
N ARG A 339 19.58 -9.34 12.55
CA ARG A 339 19.80 -10.76 12.97
C ARG A 339 20.17 -11.70 11.81
N ARG A 340 20.13 -11.25 10.55
CA ARG A 340 20.50 -12.11 9.39
C ARG A 340 21.94 -11.95 8.90
N SER A 341 22.71 -10.99 9.39
CA SER A 341 24.09 -10.78 8.95
C SER A 341 25.17 -11.44 9.81
N ARG A 342 24.85 -12.03 10.95
CA ARG A 342 25.81 -12.81 11.74
C ARG A 342 25.75 -14.30 11.37
N ARG A 343 26.28 -14.67 10.19
CA ARG A 343 26.79 -16.05 10.00
C ARG A 343 28.13 -16.15 10.73
N PRO A 344 28.32 -17.13 11.60
CA PRO A 344 29.64 -17.41 12.14
C PRO A 344 30.55 -17.94 11.02
N ARG A 345 31.79 -17.48 11.02
CA ARG A 345 32.87 -18.00 10.18
C ARG A 345 33.25 -19.40 10.63
#